data_67e83a11cca09c4435d423a4390a4d42
#
_entry.id   67e83a11cca09c4435d423a4390a4d42
#
_cell.length_a   1.000
_cell.length_b   1.000
_cell.length_c   1.000
_cell.angle_alpha   90.00
_cell.angle_beta   90.00
_cell.angle_gamma   90.00
#
_symmetry.space_group_name_H-M   'P 1'
#
loop_
_entity.id
_entity.type
_entity.pdbx_description
1 polymer ?
#
loop_
_entity_poly.entity_id
_entity_poly.type
_entity_poly.pdbx_seq_one_letter_code
_entity_poly.pdbx_strand_id
1 'polypeptide(L)'
;MNLRKVYLGVIVVLSMALFYEWNSENQKLSEIEQLRVADIEAATSQVTGGGSFVYLENDELRIKISTSTGSVVESRLKKYGVENIEGSPGVRVFGSSNTSPFKYYLKTGFTGKTSNYVLHSYDNNSVVLKTKDGDLTKEFTFLPETYELLITDSSSFGSSGKAFAALYRTEGRSLDLKSSWLQGGMMNNSSYQGVAFSTDQDPYETTRLRNIDESVSYLSRSGWVSFIQKYFFAALIGSEDSIYNFFAHPADSGVYRMGYTVEKGEATNLVFKHSHRVFIGPKIRKDLAERAESLELSIDMGWFWFISQPMVWFLDLINGFVNNWALSIIVFTFILKLVLFPVTAKGFVSMGNMRK
;
A
#
# COMPACT_ATOMS: atom_id res chain seq x y z
N MET A 1 13.80 8.76 -55.91
CA MET A 1 13.46 7.80 -54.85
C MET A 1 12.25 8.36 -54.09
N ASN A 2 11.11 7.64 -54.07
CA ASN A 2 9.84 8.19 -53.55
C ASN A 2 9.92 8.23 -52.03
N LEU A 3 10.10 9.44 -51.42
CA LEU A 3 10.20 9.64 -49.98
C LEU A 3 9.05 8.94 -49.19
N ARG A 4 7.84 8.90 -49.77
CA ARG A 4 6.69 8.19 -49.15
C ARG A 4 6.93 6.69 -48.97
N LYS A 5 7.61 6.03 -49.90
CA LYS A 5 7.95 4.61 -49.82
C LYS A 5 8.99 4.34 -48.73
N VAL A 6 9.93 5.29 -48.55
CA VAL A 6 10.97 5.19 -47.51
C VAL A 6 10.31 5.37 -46.12
N TYR A 7 9.42 6.35 -45.93
CA TYR A 7 8.70 6.52 -44.68
C TYR A 7 7.80 5.33 -44.31
N LEU A 8 7.12 4.75 -45.31
CA LEU A 8 6.32 3.53 -45.10
C LEU A 8 7.20 2.36 -44.67
N GLY A 9 8.36 2.18 -45.29
CA GLY A 9 9.31 1.16 -44.92
C GLY A 9 9.85 1.33 -43.49
N VAL A 10 10.18 2.55 -43.08
CA VAL A 10 10.63 2.86 -41.72
C VAL A 10 9.53 2.59 -40.71
N ILE A 11 8.28 2.98 -40.98
CA ILE A 11 7.12 2.71 -40.08
C ILE A 11 6.92 1.21 -39.89
N VAL A 12 6.98 0.41 -40.97
CA VAL A 12 6.82 -1.05 -40.89
C VAL A 12 7.95 -1.68 -40.06
N VAL A 13 9.19 -1.27 -40.28
CA VAL A 13 10.34 -1.77 -39.51
C VAL A 13 10.23 -1.41 -38.03
N LEU A 14 9.83 -0.16 -37.71
CA LEU A 14 9.62 0.26 -36.33
C LEU A 14 8.44 -0.48 -35.68
N SER A 15 7.35 -0.71 -36.42
CA SER A 15 6.20 -1.47 -35.90
C SER A 15 6.58 -2.94 -35.63
N MET A 16 7.37 -3.56 -36.51
CA MET A 16 7.88 -4.92 -36.29
C MET A 16 8.85 -4.98 -35.09
N ALA A 17 9.73 -4.02 -34.94
CA ALA A 17 10.66 -3.94 -33.82
C ALA A 17 9.89 -3.80 -32.48
N LEU A 18 8.90 -2.90 -32.44
CA LEU A 18 8.03 -2.72 -31.27
C LEU A 18 7.20 -3.96 -30.96
N PHE A 19 6.68 -4.65 -31.98
CA PHE A 19 5.93 -5.89 -31.78
C PHE A 19 6.82 -7.02 -31.26
N TYR A 20 8.04 -7.14 -31.77
CA TYR A 20 9.01 -8.13 -31.30
C TYR A 20 9.42 -7.85 -29.85
N GLU A 21 9.69 -6.59 -29.52
CA GLU A 21 10.04 -6.17 -28.15
C GLU A 21 8.87 -6.42 -27.18
N TRP A 22 7.66 -6.07 -27.55
CA TRP A 22 6.44 -6.34 -26.78
C TRP A 22 6.20 -7.84 -26.55
N ASN A 23 6.39 -8.67 -27.58
CA ASN A 23 6.21 -10.12 -27.45
C ASN A 23 7.31 -10.77 -26.58
N SER A 24 8.55 -10.31 -26.69
CA SER A 24 9.66 -10.77 -25.85
C SER A 24 9.47 -10.35 -24.38
N GLU A 25 8.91 -9.17 -24.15
CA GLU A 25 8.59 -8.66 -22.81
C GLU A 25 7.46 -9.46 -22.16
N ASN A 26 6.41 -9.79 -22.90
CA ASN A 26 5.31 -10.63 -22.40
C ASN A 26 5.77 -12.06 -22.06
N GLN A 27 6.70 -12.64 -22.83
CA GLN A 27 7.28 -13.95 -22.49
C GLN A 27 8.11 -13.89 -21.20
N LYS A 28 8.94 -12.85 -21.03
CA LYS A 28 9.71 -12.64 -19.81
C LYS A 28 8.81 -12.39 -18.60
N LEU A 29 7.73 -11.63 -18.78
CA LEU A 29 6.76 -11.39 -17.71
C LEU A 29 6.07 -12.69 -17.26
N SER A 30 5.71 -13.58 -18.19
CA SER A 30 5.10 -14.88 -17.84
C SER A 30 6.07 -15.81 -17.11
N GLU A 31 7.35 -15.81 -17.48
CA GLU A 31 8.41 -16.60 -16.81
C GLU A 31 8.68 -16.06 -15.40
N ILE A 32 8.75 -14.74 -15.24
CA ILE A 32 8.88 -14.06 -13.94
C ILE A 32 7.68 -14.36 -13.05
N GLU A 33 6.47 -14.37 -13.61
CA GLU A 33 5.24 -14.69 -12.89
C GLU A 33 5.23 -16.12 -12.36
N GLN A 34 5.70 -17.09 -13.14
CA GLN A 34 5.83 -18.49 -12.71
C GLN A 34 6.85 -18.65 -11.58
N LEU A 35 8.02 -17.99 -11.68
CA LEU A 35 9.03 -18.01 -10.61
C LEU A 35 8.54 -17.34 -9.34
N ARG A 36 7.81 -16.21 -9.45
CA ARG A 36 7.17 -15.54 -8.33
C ARG A 36 6.13 -16.41 -7.63
N VAL A 37 5.31 -17.14 -8.39
CA VAL A 37 4.30 -18.04 -7.84
C VAL A 37 4.96 -19.15 -7.01
N ALA A 38 6.04 -19.76 -7.51
CA ALA A 38 6.78 -20.81 -6.81
C ALA A 38 7.41 -20.32 -5.50
N ASP A 39 8.06 -19.14 -5.50
CA ASP A 39 8.64 -18.53 -4.31
C ASP A 39 7.56 -18.12 -3.29
N ILE A 40 6.42 -17.68 -3.78
CA ILE A 40 5.26 -17.31 -2.97
C ILE A 40 4.61 -18.54 -2.31
N GLU A 41 4.50 -19.66 -3.00
CA GLU A 41 3.97 -20.91 -2.44
C GLU A 41 4.86 -21.46 -1.34
N ALA A 42 6.17 -21.42 -1.49
CA ALA A 42 7.13 -21.84 -0.47
C ALA A 42 7.02 -21.01 0.83
N ALA A 43 6.81 -19.70 0.73
CA ALA A 43 6.61 -18.83 1.90
C ALA A 43 5.20 -18.95 2.52
N THR A 44 4.19 -19.50 1.79
CA THR A 44 2.81 -19.68 2.29
C THR A 44 2.70 -20.81 3.29
N SER A 45 3.47 -21.87 3.13
CA SER A 45 3.44 -23.01 4.05
C SER A 45 3.78 -22.63 5.49
N GLN A 46 4.47 -21.52 5.70
CA GLN A 46 4.77 -20.99 7.04
C GLN A 46 3.64 -20.15 7.66
N VAL A 47 2.75 -19.54 6.84
CA VAL A 47 1.68 -18.65 7.33
C VAL A 47 0.33 -19.35 7.43
N THR A 48 0.07 -20.33 6.58
CA THR A 48 -1.13 -21.18 6.60
C THR A 48 -0.92 -22.46 7.41
N GLY A 49 -0.35 -22.36 8.60
CA GLY A 49 -0.49 -23.46 9.56
C GLY A 49 -1.99 -23.78 9.66
N GLY A 50 -2.38 -25.05 9.42
CA GLY A 50 -3.74 -25.58 9.18
C GLY A 50 -4.85 -25.19 10.16
N GLY A 51 -5.04 -23.87 10.35
CA GLY A 51 -6.04 -23.27 11.22
C GLY A 51 -7.28 -22.83 10.43
N SER A 52 -8.42 -22.88 11.09
CA SER A 52 -9.65 -22.29 10.61
C SER A 52 -9.51 -20.76 10.48
N PHE A 53 -10.34 -20.16 9.61
CA PHE A 53 -10.39 -18.71 9.41
C PHE A 53 -11.73 -18.19 9.89
N VAL A 54 -11.72 -16.93 10.34
CA VAL A 54 -12.94 -16.17 10.65
C VAL A 54 -12.93 -14.86 9.85
N TYR A 55 -14.12 -14.41 9.47
CA TYR A 55 -14.28 -13.15 8.74
C TYR A 55 -14.92 -12.12 9.69
N LEU A 56 -14.43 -10.90 9.61
CA LEU A 56 -15.04 -9.75 10.26
C LEU A 56 -15.25 -8.69 9.19
N GLU A 57 -16.43 -8.05 9.15
CA GLU A 57 -16.75 -7.05 8.15
C GLU A 57 -17.61 -5.91 8.70
N ASN A 58 -17.41 -4.73 8.12
CA ASN A 58 -18.30 -3.58 8.24
C ASN A 58 -18.77 -3.15 6.83
N ASP A 59 -19.32 -1.95 6.69
CA ASP A 59 -19.81 -1.45 5.39
C ASP A 59 -18.67 -1.12 4.42
N GLU A 60 -17.47 -0.87 4.92
CA GLU A 60 -16.31 -0.43 4.15
C GLU A 60 -15.34 -1.57 3.82
N LEU A 61 -15.10 -2.44 4.79
CA LEU A 61 -13.98 -3.36 4.82
C LEU A 61 -14.40 -4.76 5.26
N ARG A 62 -13.86 -5.78 4.60
CA ARG A 62 -13.94 -7.18 5.01
C ARG A 62 -12.53 -7.71 5.24
N ILE A 63 -12.28 -8.31 6.40
CA ILE A 63 -11.01 -8.94 6.73
C ILE A 63 -11.19 -10.44 6.99
N LYS A 64 -10.13 -11.19 6.70
CA LYS A 64 -9.98 -12.61 7.01
C LYS A 64 -8.89 -12.79 8.03
N ILE A 65 -9.20 -13.41 9.15
CA ILE A 65 -8.32 -13.60 10.28
C ILE A 65 -8.02 -15.08 10.42
N SER A 66 -6.75 -15.44 10.58
CA SER A 66 -6.34 -16.81 10.93
C SER A 66 -6.57 -17.01 12.43
N THR A 67 -7.41 -17.99 12.78
CA THR A 67 -7.72 -18.26 14.19
C THR A 67 -6.54 -18.86 14.96
N SER A 68 -5.59 -19.51 14.29
CA SER A 68 -4.42 -20.09 14.94
C SER A 68 -3.31 -19.06 15.19
N THR A 69 -3.05 -18.17 14.24
CA THR A 69 -1.96 -17.19 14.35
C THR A 69 -2.41 -15.81 14.84
N GLY A 70 -3.71 -15.52 14.80
CA GLY A 70 -4.25 -14.19 15.06
C GLY A 70 -3.77 -13.13 14.05
N SER A 71 -3.42 -13.53 12.84
CA SER A 71 -2.96 -12.62 11.77
C SER A 71 -4.11 -12.25 10.85
N VAL A 72 -4.14 -11.00 10.38
CA VAL A 72 -5.02 -10.60 9.29
C VAL A 72 -4.37 -10.99 7.98
N VAL A 73 -4.91 -12.03 7.33
CA VAL A 73 -4.32 -12.65 6.14
C VAL A 73 -4.93 -12.17 4.82
N GLU A 74 -6.10 -11.56 4.87
CA GLU A 74 -6.74 -10.93 3.70
C GLU A 74 -7.58 -9.73 4.15
N SER A 75 -7.61 -8.70 3.33
CA SER A 75 -8.55 -7.58 3.48
C SER A 75 -9.06 -7.14 2.12
N ARG A 76 -10.35 -6.79 2.05
CA ARG A 76 -11.03 -6.31 0.84
C ARG A 76 -11.84 -5.08 1.13
N LEU A 77 -11.74 -4.09 0.26
CA LEU A 77 -12.52 -2.86 0.28
C LEU A 77 -13.87 -3.09 -0.41
N LYS A 78 -14.97 -3.07 0.32
CA LYS A 78 -16.30 -3.42 -0.23
C LYS A 78 -16.81 -2.39 -1.24
N LYS A 79 -16.51 -1.11 -1.04
CA LYS A 79 -16.95 -0.02 -1.93
C LYS A 79 -16.15 0.12 -3.22
N TYR A 80 -15.02 -0.59 -3.35
CA TYR A 80 -14.14 -0.53 -4.51
C TYR A 80 -14.08 -1.90 -5.19
N GLY A 81 -14.82 -2.08 -6.28
CA GLY A 81 -14.79 -3.31 -7.08
C GLY A 81 -13.48 -3.44 -7.89
N VAL A 82 -13.03 -4.67 -8.12
CA VAL A 82 -11.93 -4.97 -9.05
C VAL A 82 -12.30 -4.58 -10.48
N GLU A 83 -13.58 -4.79 -10.83
CA GLU A 83 -14.17 -4.40 -12.11
C GLU A 83 -15.34 -3.44 -11.85
N ASN A 84 -15.63 -2.57 -12.82
CA ASN A 84 -16.75 -1.63 -12.73
C ASN A 84 -18.08 -2.30 -13.11
N ILE A 85 -18.39 -3.43 -12.43
CA ILE A 85 -19.59 -4.24 -12.60
C ILE A 85 -20.23 -4.44 -11.23
N GLU A 86 -21.54 -4.37 -11.17
CA GLU A 86 -22.30 -4.65 -9.96
C GLU A 86 -22.04 -6.08 -9.46
N GLY A 87 -21.72 -6.26 -8.18
CA GLY A 87 -21.33 -7.55 -7.61
C GLY A 87 -19.85 -7.94 -7.79
N SER A 88 -19.03 -7.06 -8.37
CA SER A 88 -17.58 -7.28 -8.47
C SER A 88 -16.95 -7.45 -7.08
N PRO A 89 -16.03 -8.42 -6.89
CA PRO A 89 -15.35 -8.60 -5.63
C PRO A 89 -14.56 -7.34 -5.28
N GLY A 90 -14.57 -6.97 -4.00
CA GLY A 90 -13.85 -5.80 -3.51
C GLY A 90 -12.34 -5.89 -3.75
N VAL A 91 -11.71 -4.73 -3.99
CA VAL A 91 -10.26 -4.63 -4.18
C VAL A 91 -9.53 -5.15 -2.94
N ARG A 92 -8.54 -6.00 -3.16
CA ARG A 92 -7.74 -6.59 -2.10
C ARG A 92 -6.56 -5.67 -1.74
N VAL A 93 -6.40 -5.38 -0.46
CA VAL A 93 -5.24 -4.66 0.09
C VAL A 93 -4.25 -5.64 0.71
N PHE A 94 -4.70 -6.53 1.60
CA PHE A 94 -3.93 -7.67 2.09
C PHE A 94 -4.29 -8.95 1.35
N GLY A 95 -3.40 -9.92 1.38
CA GLY A 95 -3.65 -11.25 0.90
C GLY A 95 -2.73 -11.67 -0.24
N SER A 96 -2.91 -12.91 -0.68
CA SER A 96 -2.24 -13.47 -1.85
C SER A 96 -3.27 -13.98 -2.84
N SER A 97 -2.98 -13.90 -4.12
CA SER A 97 -3.72 -14.57 -5.17
C SER A 97 -2.76 -14.95 -6.30
N ASN A 98 -3.19 -15.83 -7.18
CA ASN A 98 -2.40 -16.20 -8.35
C ASN A 98 -2.08 -15.01 -9.26
N THR A 99 -2.84 -13.92 -9.14
CA THR A 99 -2.65 -12.67 -9.90
C THR A 99 -1.97 -11.57 -9.07
N SER A 100 -1.73 -11.79 -7.76
CA SER A 100 -1.06 -10.81 -6.91
C SER A 100 0.44 -11.07 -6.91
N PRO A 101 1.26 -10.06 -7.26
CA PRO A 101 2.71 -10.22 -7.33
C PRO A 101 3.38 -10.37 -5.95
N PHE A 102 2.64 -10.24 -4.87
CA PHE A 102 3.16 -10.31 -3.50
C PHE A 102 2.12 -10.83 -2.53
N LYS A 103 2.60 -11.38 -1.42
CA LYS A 103 1.80 -11.66 -0.24
C LYS A 103 1.93 -10.50 0.73
N TYR A 104 0.83 -10.17 1.37
CA TYR A 104 0.77 -9.07 2.28
C TYR A 104 -0.16 -9.43 3.43
N TYR A 105 0.33 -9.39 4.67
CA TYR A 105 -0.46 -9.71 5.86
C TYR A 105 0.01 -8.90 7.06
N LEU A 106 -0.86 -8.79 8.05
CA LEU A 106 -0.61 -8.08 9.29
C LEU A 106 -0.55 -9.07 10.45
N LYS A 107 0.42 -8.90 11.33
CA LYS A 107 0.57 -9.62 12.58
C LYS A 107 0.81 -8.66 13.73
N THR A 108 0.12 -8.88 14.85
CA THR A 108 0.33 -8.15 16.11
C THR A 108 0.57 -9.14 17.25
N GLY A 109 1.02 -8.67 18.40
CA GLY A 109 1.22 -9.49 19.57
C GLY A 109 2.32 -8.97 20.47
N PHE A 110 2.95 -9.90 21.23
CA PHE A 110 4.06 -9.60 22.11
C PHE A 110 5.34 -10.31 21.63
N THR A 111 6.47 -9.59 21.68
CA THR A 111 7.76 -10.13 21.28
C THR A 111 8.16 -11.31 22.16
N GLY A 112 8.76 -12.37 21.54
CA GLY A 112 9.21 -13.56 22.27
C GLY A 112 8.09 -14.53 22.66
N LYS A 113 6.84 -14.26 22.31
CA LYS A 113 5.72 -15.18 22.54
C LYS A 113 5.25 -15.82 21.22
N THR A 114 5.25 -17.11 21.17
CA THR A 114 4.57 -17.88 20.11
C THR A 114 3.13 -18.12 20.55
N SER A 115 2.18 -17.62 19.78
CA SER A 115 0.76 -17.69 20.13
C SER A 115 0.08 -18.72 19.26
N ASN A 116 -0.61 -19.66 19.89
CA ASN A 116 -1.52 -20.58 19.22
C ASN A 116 -2.93 -20.27 19.75
N TYR A 117 -3.63 -19.41 19.02
CA TYR A 117 -4.94 -18.95 19.41
C TYR A 117 -6.04 -19.97 19.04
N VAL A 118 -7.17 -19.86 19.73
CA VAL A 118 -8.45 -20.47 19.40
C VAL A 118 -9.53 -19.40 19.43
N LEU A 119 -10.56 -19.57 18.60
CA LEU A 119 -11.70 -18.66 18.60
C LEU A 119 -12.44 -18.77 19.93
N HIS A 120 -12.57 -17.65 20.65
CA HIS A 120 -13.26 -17.57 21.93
C HIS A 120 -14.68 -17.02 21.77
N SER A 121 -14.84 -15.90 21.07
CA SER A 121 -16.13 -15.32 20.73
C SER A 121 -16.09 -14.64 19.37
N TYR A 122 -17.24 -14.60 18.75
CA TYR A 122 -17.48 -13.97 17.46
C TYR A 122 -18.81 -13.24 17.51
N ASP A 123 -18.78 -11.98 17.15
CA ASP A 123 -19.95 -11.12 17.01
C ASP A 123 -19.82 -10.33 15.69
N ASN A 124 -20.89 -9.68 15.23
CA ASN A 124 -20.88 -8.91 13.97
C ASN A 124 -19.81 -7.79 13.95
N ASN A 125 -19.45 -7.25 15.12
CA ASN A 125 -18.52 -6.14 15.26
C ASN A 125 -17.16 -6.54 15.84
N SER A 126 -17.01 -7.74 16.39
CA SER A 126 -15.80 -8.15 17.05
C SER A 126 -15.47 -9.63 16.91
N VAL A 127 -14.18 -9.92 16.89
CA VAL A 127 -13.64 -11.28 16.98
C VAL A 127 -12.66 -11.33 18.15
N VAL A 128 -12.86 -12.27 19.07
CA VAL A 128 -11.97 -12.48 20.21
C VAL A 128 -11.31 -13.84 20.08
N LEU A 129 -9.99 -13.84 20.06
CA LEU A 129 -9.14 -15.04 20.07
C LEU A 129 -8.44 -15.13 21.43
N LYS A 130 -8.32 -16.34 21.98
CA LYS A 130 -7.54 -16.62 23.19
C LYS A 130 -6.61 -17.78 22.99
N THR A 131 -5.47 -17.78 23.68
CA THR A 131 -4.62 -18.96 23.78
C THR A 131 -5.29 -20.02 24.68
N LYS A 132 -4.91 -21.30 24.52
CA LYS A 132 -5.50 -22.41 25.29
C LYS A 132 -5.28 -22.28 26.80
N ASP A 133 -4.15 -21.71 27.20
CA ASP A 133 -3.80 -21.38 28.60
C ASP A 133 -4.50 -20.13 29.12
N GLY A 134 -5.13 -19.34 28.23
CA GLY A 134 -5.79 -18.09 28.57
C GLY A 134 -4.87 -16.89 28.80
N ASP A 135 -3.57 -17.07 28.64
CA ASP A 135 -2.55 -16.05 28.92
C ASP A 135 -2.61 -14.85 27.97
N LEU A 136 -2.95 -15.12 26.71
CA LEU A 136 -3.03 -14.09 25.67
C LEU A 136 -4.44 -14.02 25.12
N THR A 137 -4.92 -12.79 25.01
CA THR A 137 -6.20 -12.46 24.35
C THR A 137 -5.93 -11.46 23.24
N LYS A 138 -6.57 -11.67 22.11
CA LYS A 138 -6.52 -10.77 20.96
C LYS A 138 -7.94 -10.47 20.51
N GLU A 139 -8.29 -9.18 20.47
CA GLU A 139 -9.59 -8.69 20.06
C GLU A 139 -9.46 -7.84 18.80
N PHE A 140 -10.31 -8.09 17.83
CA PHE A 140 -10.42 -7.32 16.59
C PHE A 140 -11.76 -6.60 16.60
N THR A 141 -11.74 -5.29 16.35
CA THR A 141 -12.95 -4.46 16.32
C THR A 141 -12.79 -3.40 15.23
N PHE A 142 -13.82 -3.16 14.43
CA PHE A 142 -13.82 -2.01 13.52
C PHE A 142 -14.27 -0.76 14.24
N LEU A 143 -13.64 0.36 13.92
CA LEU A 143 -14.19 1.67 14.25
C LEU A 143 -15.38 1.96 13.31
N PRO A 144 -16.52 2.43 13.84
CA PRO A 144 -17.74 2.67 13.05
C PRO A 144 -17.48 3.59 11.85
N GLU A 145 -18.03 3.23 10.68
CA GLU A 145 -18.00 4.03 9.45
C GLU A 145 -16.59 4.43 8.98
N THR A 146 -15.58 3.60 9.28
CA THR A 146 -14.20 3.90 8.95
C THR A 146 -13.50 2.71 8.31
N TYR A 147 -12.35 3.01 7.69
CA TYR A 147 -11.37 2.04 7.20
C TYR A 147 -10.35 1.63 8.28
N GLU A 148 -10.69 1.83 9.56
CA GLU A 148 -9.79 1.54 10.66
C GLU A 148 -10.20 0.27 11.42
N LEU A 149 -9.19 -0.59 11.60
CA LEU A 149 -9.25 -1.78 12.44
C LEU A 149 -8.47 -1.53 13.72
N LEU A 150 -9.12 -1.75 14.85
CA LEU A 150 -8.51 -1.76 16.16
C LEU A 150 -8.21 -3.21 16.55
N ILE A 151 -6.94 -3.51 16.87
CA ILE A 151 -6.51 -4.82 17.35
C ILE A 151 -5.97 -4.65 18.75
N THR A 152 -6.64 -5.22 19.73
CA THR A 152 -6.23 -5.14 21.12
C THR A 152 -5.60 -6.45 21.56
N ASP A 153 -4.31 -6.40 21.85
CA ASP A 153 -3.55 -7.51 22.43
C ASP A 153 -3.49 -7.34 23.94
N SER A 154 -3.82 -8.40 24.69
CA SER A 154 -3.75 -8.44 26.15
C SER A 154 -3.00 -9.68 26.63
N SER A 155 -2.18 -9.49 27.67
CA SER A 155 -1.46 -10.59 28.34
C SER A 155 -1.80 -10.57 29.83
N SER A 156 -2.21 -11.72 30.37
CA SER A 156 -2.57 -11.87 31.80
C SER A 156 -1.38 -11.98 32.74
N PHE A 157 -0.20 -12.28 32.21
CA PHE A 157 1.04 -12.28 32.99
C PHE A 157 1.93 -11.15 32.56
N GLY A 158 2.59 -10.48 33.54
CA GLY A 158 3.56 -9.42 33.30
C GLY A 158 4.62 -9.85 32.28
N SER A 159 4.26 -9.83 31.01
CA SER A 159 5.09 -10.27 29.91
C SER A 159 6.30 -9.35 29.81
N SER A 160 7.49 -9.91 29.82
CA SER A 160 8.72 -9.18 29.53
C SER A 160 8.82 -8.74 28.05
N GLY A 161 7.86 -9.15 27.21
CA GLY A 161 7.82 -8.83 25.79
C GLY A 161 7.20 -7.47 25.52
N LYS A 162 7.75 -6.75 24.51
CA LYS A 162 7.17 -5.52 23.98
C LYS A 162 5.99 -5.86 23.08
N ALA A 163 4.90 -5.05 23.13
CA ALA A 163 3.84 -5.16 22.14
C ALA A 163 4.36 -4.75 20.77
N PHE A 164 3.92 -5.39 19.71
CA PHE A 164 4.30 -5.07 18.35
C PHE A 164 3.14 -5.17 17.38
N ALA A 165 3.18 -4.36 16.33
CA ALA A 165 2.40 -4.53 15.12
C ALA A 165 3.35 -4.51 13.92
N ALA A 166 3.20 -5.46 13.02
CA ALA A 166 4.07 -5.56 11.85
C ALA A 166 3.29 -6.01 10.60
N LEU A 167 3.60 -5.35 9.50
CA LEU A 167 3.19 -5.69 8.17
C LEU A 167 4.30 -6.51 7.51
N TYR A 168 3.92 -7.62 6.92
CA TYR A 168 4.80 -8.55 6.22
C TYR A 168 4.44 -8.53 4.75
N ARG A 169 5.40 -8.29 3.89
CA ARG A 169 5.23 -8.27 2.44
C ARG A 169 6.29 -9.13 1.78
N THR A 170 5.86 -10.17 1.09
CA THR A 170 6.72 -11.01 0.28
C THR A 170 6.71 -10.45 -1.14
N GLU A 171 7.85 -10.01 -1.62
CA GLU A 171 8.06 -9.75 -3.04
C GLU A 171 8.86 -10.92 -3.62
N GLY A 172 8.33 -11.55 -4.67
CA GLY A 172 9.13 -12.47 -5.48
C GLY A 172 10.39 -11.73 -5.93
N ARG A 173 11.55 -12.40 -5.95
CA ARG A 173 12.80 -11.85 -6.45
C ARG A 173 12.49 -11.12 -7.76
N SER A 174 12.54 -9.81 -7.74
CA SER A 174 12.52 -9.05 -8.98
C SER A 174 13.82 -9.44 -9.69
N LEU A 175 13.71 -10.33 -10.65
CA LEU A 175 14.76 -10.40 -11.66
C LEU A 175 14.93 -8.95 -12.09
N ASP A 176 16.14 -8.43 -11.94
CA ASP A 176 16.51 -7.10 -12.43
C ASP A 176 16.17 -7.08 -13.92
N LEU A 177 14.93 -6.77 -14.24
CA LEU A 177 14.57 -6.25 -15.52
C LEU A 177 15.37 -4.95 -15.59
N LYS A 178 16.55 -5.01 -16.21
CA LYS A 178 17.25 -3.83 -16.66
C LYS A 178 16.24 -3.07 -17.49
N SER A 179 15.47 -2.25 -16.81
CA SER A 179 14.50 -1.37 -17.46
C SER A 179 15.32 -0.60 -18.47
N SER A 180 14.94 -0.72 -19.74
CA SER A 180 15.44 0.17 -20.78
C SER A 180 15.45 1.59 -20.19
N TRP A 181 16.49 2.37 -20.45
CA TRP A 181 16.59 3.75 -19.95
C TRP A 181 15.32 4.57 -20.25
N LEU A 182 14.56 4.19 -21.28
CA LEU A 182 13.25 4.75 -21.63
C LEU A 182 12.14 4.31 -20.67
N GLN A 183 12.20 3.09 -20.08
CA GLN A 183 11.21 2.59 -19.13
C GLN A 183 11.58 2.86 -17.66
N GLY A 184 12.86 2.92 -17.34
CA GLY A 184 13.36 3.20 -15.98
C GLY A 184 13.63 4.66 -15.69
N GLY A 185 13.58 5.51 -16.73
CA GLY A 185 13.79 6.95 -16.61
C GLY A 185 12.52 7.74 -16.28
N MET A 186 12.43 8.94 -16.82
CA MET A 186 11.42 9.97 -16.54
C MET A 186 9.95 9.57 -16.82
N MET A 187 9.71 8.46 -17.55
CA MET A 187 8.38 7.96 -17.92
C MET A 187 7.91 6.72 -17.16
N ASN A 188 8.71 6.17 -16.23
CA ASN A 188 8.24 5.05 -15.42
C ASN A 188 7.21 5.54 -14.39
N ASN A 189 5.95 5.54 -14.81
CA ASN A 189 4.77 5.81 -13.99
C ASN A 189 4.45 4.63 -13.05
N SER A 190 5.45 3.79 -12.73
CA SER A 190 5.32 2.79 -11.69
C SER A 190 5.21 3.55 -10.37
N SER A 191 4.07 3.37 -9.71
CA SER A 191 3.86 3.92 -8.38
C SER A 191 5.04 3.56 -7.49
N TYR A 192 5.53 4.54 -6.73
CA TYR A 192 6.57 4.33 -5.74
C TYR A 192 6.19 3.13 -4.86
N GLN A 193 7.08 2.16 -4.82
CA GLN A 193 6.97 1.01 -3.94
C GLN A 193 8.07 1.11 -2.89
N GLY A 194 7.67 1.40 -1.67
CA GLY A 194 8.59 1.61 -0.58
C GLY A 194 7.89 1.58 0.76
N VAL A 195 8.64 1.87 1.78
CA VAL A 195 8.17 2.09 3.13
C VAL A 195 8.15 3.60 3.38
N ALA A 196 7.10 4.09 4.00
CA ALA A 196 7.04 5.46 4.49
C ALA A 196 6.87 5.46 6.00
N PHE A 197 7.51 6.41 6.63
CA PHE A 197 7.45 6.68 8.05
C PHE A 197 7.01 8.13 8.27
N SER A 198 6.27 8.35 9.35
CA SER A 198 6.09 9.65 9.97
C SER A 198 6.49 9.53 11.42
N THR A 199 7.26 10.49 11.90
CA THR A 199 7.72 10.57 13.29
C THR A 199 7.48 11.97 13.81
N ASP A 200 7.68 12.18 15.12
CA ASP A 200 7.64 13.50 15.74
C ASP A 200 8.76 14.44 15.27
N GLN A 201 9.81 13.91 14.64
CA GLN A 201 10.93 14.68 14.10
C GLN A 201 10.79 14.98 12.61
N ASP A 202 10.35 13.96 11.84
CA ASP A 202 10.19 14.04 10.39
C ASP A 202 8.78 13.65 9.98
N PRO A 203 8.01 14.57 9.39
CA PRO A 203 6.61 14.32 9.04
C PRO A 203 6.44 13.28 7.93
N TYR A 204 7.46 13.07 7.08
CA TYR A 204 7.38 12.11 6.00
C TYR A 204 8.75 11.71 5.46
N GLU A 205 9.17 10.50 5.76
CA GLU A 205 10.39 9.90 5.23
C GLU A 205 10.06 8.64 4.46
N THR A 206 10.71 8.42 3.31
CA THR A 206 10.46 7.27 2.45
C THR A 206 11.73 6.53 2.07
N THR A 207 11.65 5.20 2.09
CA THR A 207 12.74 4.33 1.63
C THR A 207 12.21 3.31 0.63
N ARG A 208 12.84 3.21 -0.55
CA ARG A 208 12.46 2.19 -1.55
C ARG A 208 12.77 0.81 -1.01
N LEU A 209 11.88 -0.17 -1.24
CA LEU A 209 12.07 -1.55 -0.78
C LEU A 209 13.42 -2.13 -1.17
N ARG A 210 13.85 -1.92 -2.42
CA ARG A 210 15.15 -2.40 -2.92
C ARG A 210 16.38 -1.75 -2.26
N ASN A 211 16.19 -0.65 -1.54
CA ASN A 211 17.27 0.10 -0.87
C ASN A 211 17.29 -0.19 0.64
N ILE A 212 16.44 -1.11 1.11
CA ILE A 212 16.45 -1.56 2.50
C ILE A 212 17.43 -2.74 2.60
N ASP A 213 18.72 -2.42 2.55
CA ASP A 213 19.78 -3.43 2.73
C ASP A 213 20.09 -3.63 4.20
N GLU A 214 19.84 -2.62 5.03
CA GLU A 214 20.01 -2.63 6.47
C GLU A 214 18.70 -2.29 7.19
N SER A 215 18.59 -2.73 8.43
CA SER A 215 17.45 -2.42 9.28
C SER A 215 17.43 -0.95 9.64
N VAL A 216 16.31 -0.29 9.36
CA VAL A 216 16.06 1.10 9.74
C VAL A 216 15.12 1.13 10.93
N SER A 217 15.39 1.99 11.93
CA SER A 217 14.51 2.17 13.08
C SER A 217 14.51 3.60 13.60
N TYR A 218 13.33 4.07 14.03
CA TYR A 218 13.09 5.41 14.54
C TYR A 218 12.29 5.36 15.83
N LEU A 219 12.79 6.01 16.88
CA LEU A 219 12.07 6.22 18.13
C LEU A 219 11.22 7.46 18.01
N SER A 220 9.91 7.33 18.28
CA SER A 220 8.95 8.43 18.22
C SER A 220 7.81 8.25 19.21
N ARG A 221 7.19 9.33 19.67
CA ARG A 221 6.00 9.30 20.53
C ARG A 221 4.71 9.23 19.75
N SER A 222 4.74 9.66 18.50
CA SER A 222 3.60 9.61 17.58
C SER A 222 4.10 9.24 16.18
N GLY A 223 3.18 9.03 15.26
CA GLY A 223 3.51 8.81 13.87
C GLY A 223 2.89 7.53 13.31
N TRP A 224 3.36 7.15 12.15
CA TRP A 224 2.86 5.97 11.46
C TRP A 224 3.93 5.35 10.56
N VAL A 225 3.69 4.09 10.17
CA VAL A 225 4.51 3.38 9.19
C VAL A 225 3.61 2.64 8.20
N SER A 226 3.96 2.69 6.92
CA SER A 226 3.16 2.12 5.85
C SER A 226 4.00 1.59 4.69
N PHE A 227 3.55 0.48 4.04
CA PHE A 227 3.94 0.15 2.68
C PHE A 227 3.17 1.03 1.70
N ILE A 228 3.89 1.81 0.92
CA ILE A 228 3.28 2.69 -0.09
C ILE A 228 2.84 1.86 -1.29
N GLN A 229 1.57 1.97 -1.64
CA GLN A 229 0.94 1.42 -2.84
C GLN A 229 0.28 2.56 -3.63
N LYS A 230 -0.16 2.28 -4.85
CA LYS A 230 -0.64 3.33 -5.75
C LYS A 230 -1.93 4.03 -5.28
N TYR A 231 -2.98 3.26 -5.01
CA TYR A 231 -4.32 3.79 -4.73
C TYR A 231 -4.84 3.43 -3.35
N PHE A 232 -4.42 2.29 -2.83
CA PHE A 232 -4.84 1.72 -1.56
C PHE A 232 -3.61 1.36 -0.75
N PHE A 233 -3.69 1.45 0.56
CA PHE A 233 -2.58 1.09 1.42
C PHE A 233 -3.04 0.69 2.81
N ALA A 234 -2.12 0.19 3.61
CA ALA A 234 -2.33 -0.01 5.02
C ALA A 234 -1.24 0.71 5.82
N ALA A 235 -1.66 1.41 6.84
CA ALA A 235 -0.78 2.11 7.77
C ALA A 235 -1.01 1.62 9.20
N LEU A 236 0.09 1.43 9.92
CA LEU A 236 0.11 1.21 11.35
C LEU A 236 0.31 2.55 12.04
N ILE A 237 -0.67 2.98 12.83
CA ILE A 237 -0.72 4.32 13.44
C ILE A 237 -0.39 4.19 14.92
N GLY A 238 0.61 4.93 15.38
CA GLY A 238 0.94 5.10 16.80
C GLY A 238 0.02 6.12 17.46
N SER A 239 -0.28 5.94 18.75
CA SER A 239 -0.97 6.91 19.59
C SER A 239 0.05 7.70 20.42
N GLU A 240 -0.29 8.93 20.84
CA GLU A 240 0.62 9.81 21.57
C GLU A 240 0.92 9.33 23.02
N ASP A 241 0.22 8.28 23.48
CA ASP A 241 0.34 7.79 24.85
C ASP A 241 1.52 6.83 25.10
N SER A 242 2.29 6.51 24.05
CA SER A 242 3.34 5.50 24.12
C SER A 242 4.57 5.89 23.31
N ILE A 243 5.72 5.31 23.63
CA ILE A 243 6.93 5.44 22.83
C ILE A 243 6.99 4.24 21.87
N TYR A 244 7.09 4.53 20.59
CA TYR A 244 7.18 3.56 19.51
C TYR A 244 8.59 3.51 18.97
N ASN A 245 9.06 2.31 18.70
CA ASN A 245 10.21 2.08 17.85
C ASN A 245 9.69 1.58 16.50
N PHE A 246 9.52 2.49 15.54
CA PHE A 246 9.17 2.18 14.17
C PHE A 246 10.37 1.53 13.47
N PHE A 247 10.14 0.48 12.69
CA PHE A 247 11.20 -0.24 12.00
C PHE A 247 10.82 -0.70 10.61
N ALA A 248 11.83 -0.83 9.75
CA ALA A 248 11.76 -1.63 8.52
C ALA A 248 12.99 -2.52 8.44
N HIS A 249 12.78 -3.80 8.22
CA HIS A 249 13.82 -4.78 8.08
C HIS A 249 13.81 -5.40 6.68
N PRO A 250 14.98 -5.56 6.04
CA PRO A 250 15.10 -6.43 4.90
C PRO A 250 14.75 -7.85 5.34
N ALA A 251 14.23 -8.63 4.46
CA ALA A 251 13.85 -9.97 4.82
C ALA A 251 14.92 -10.96 4.42
N ASP A 252 15.17 -11.92 5.30
CA ASP A 252 16.12 -13.01 5.09
C ASP A 252 15.71 -13.98 3.97
N SER A 253 14.59 -13.80 3.29
CA SER A 253 14.10 -14.68 2.22
C SER A 253 13.09 -14.01 1.30
N GLY A 254 13.31 -12.71 0.99
CA GLY A 254 12.39 -11.96 0.13
C GLY A 254 11.12 -11.47 0.84
N VAL A 255 11.04 -11.57 2.19
CA VAL A 255 9.93 -11.06 3.01
C VAL A 255 10.35 -9.76 3.70
N TYR A 256 9.86 -8.63 3.27
CA TYR A 256 10.04 -7.36 3.97
C TYR A 256 9.13 -7.31 5.18
N ARG A 257 9.66 -6.84 6.28
CA ARG A 257 8.92 -6.64 7.53
C ARG A 257 9.07 -5.19 7.98
N MET A 258 7.94 -4.53 8.19
CA MET A 258 7.93 -3.21 8.80
C MET A 258 6.82 -3.11 9.83
N GLY A 259 6.98 -2.20 10.76
CA GLY A 259 6.01 -2.02 11.84
C GLY A 259 6.57 -1.19 12.95
N TYR A 260 6.07 -1.45 14.15
CA TYR A 260 6.60 -0.87 15.37
C TYR A 260 6.60 -1.86 16.52
N THR A 261 7.46 -1.59 17.50
CA THR A 261 7.36 -2.13 18.85
C THR A 261 7.04 -0.99 19.81
N VAL A 262 6.22 -1.31 20.82
CA VAL A 262 5.88 -0.34 21.86
C VAL A 262 6.84 -0.51 23.02
N GLU A 263 7.52 0.56 23.42
CA GLU A 263 8.31 0.56 24.64
C GLU A 263 7.36 0.49 25.85
N LYS A 264 7.66 -0.42 26.73
CA LYS A 264 6.84 -0.65 27.93
C LYS A 264 6.90 0.57 28.86
N GLY A 265 5.76 1.24 29.04
CA GLY A 265 5.58 2.11 30.18
C GLY A 265 5.61 1.29 31.49
N GLU A 266 5.88 1.92 32.64
CA GLU A 266 5.89 1.26 33.93
C GLU A 266 4.58 0.50 34.17
N ALA A 267 4.65 -0.84 34.15
CA ALA A 267 3.49 -1.68 34.34
C ALA A 267 3.13 -1.71 35.84
N THR A 268 2.10 -1.00 36.21
CA THR A 268 1.52 -1.04 37.57
C THR A 268 0.52 -2.17 37.78
N ASN A 269 0.11 -2.87 36.71
CA ASN A 269 -0.88 -3.95 36.77
C ASN A 269 -0.33 -5.24 36.14
N LEU A 270 -0.77 -6.37 36.66
CA LEU A 270 -0.45 -7.74 36.19
C LEU A 270 -0.88 -8.02 34.73
N VAL A 271 -1.74 -7.17 34.16
CA VAL A 271 -2.23 -7.28 32.79
C VAL A 271 -1.60 -6.19 31.92
N PHE A 272 -0.90 -6.58 30.87
CA PHE A 272 -0.44 -5.66 29.83
C PHE A 272 -1.42 -5.68 28.66
N LYS A 273 -1.98 -4.52 28.33
CA LYS A 273 -2.94 -4.33 27.23
C LYS A 273 -2.42 -3.24 26.31
N HIS A 274 -2.42 -3.51 25.01
CA HIS A 274 -2.10 -2.50 24.00
C HIS A 274 -3.06 -2.62 22.81
N SER A 275 -3.52 -1.47 22.32
CA SER A 275 -4.43 -1.38 21.18
C SER A 275 -3.69 -0.80 19.97
N HIS A 276 -3.66 -1.57 18.89
CA HIS A 276 -3.01 -1.21 17.63
C HIS A 276 -4.06 -0.61 16.67
N ARG A 277 -3.86 0.60 16.21
CA ARG A 277 -4.69 1.23 15.18
C ARG A 277 -4.12 0.93 13.80
N VAL A 278 -4.94 0.36 12.94
CA VAL A 278 -4.55 -0.04 11.58
C VAL A 278 -5.52 0.56 10.59
N PHE A 279 -5.05 1.47 9.75
CA PHE A 279 -5.83 1.98 8.63
C PHE A 279 -5.62 1.05 7.42
N ILE A 280 -6.72 0.66 6.75
CA ILE A 280 -6.69 -0.19 5.56
C ILE A 280 -7.68 0.39 4.56
N GLY A 281 -7.26 1.27 3.68
CA GLY A 281 -8.22 2.01 2.87
C GLY A 281 -7.65 2.70 1.64
N PRO A 282 -8.50 3.49 0.98
CA PRO A 282 -8.12 4.31 -0.17
C PRO A 282 -7.29 5.52 0.25
N LYS A 283 -6.45 6.00 -0.66
CA LYS A 283 -5.69 7.24 -0.48
C LYS A 283 -6.56 8.47 -0.81
N ILE A 284 -7.47 8.80 0.10
CA ILE A 284 -8.30 10.01 0.00
C ILE A 284 -7.73 11.06 0.96
N ARG A 285 -7.21 12.16 0.41
CA ARG A 285 -6.46 13.18 1.14
C ARG A 285 -7.17 13.69 2.39
N LYS A 286 -8.46 14.02 2.26
CA LYS A 286 -9.25 14.55 3.37
C LYS A 286 -9.38 13.54 4.50
N ASP A 287 -9.70 12.30 4.16
CA ASP A 287 -9.88 11.22 5.14
C ASP A 287 -8.56 10.90 5.86
N LEU A 288 -7.44 10.91 5.13
CA LEU A 288 -6.13 10.61 5.70
C LEU A 288 -5.65 11.68 6.67
N ALA A 289 -5.87 12.96 6.35
CA ALA A 289 -5.50 14.09 7.23
C ALA A 289 -6.25 14.07 8.57
N GLU A 290 -7.47 13.50 8.59
CA GLU A 290 -8.28 13.36 9.82
C GLU A 290 -7.85 12.15 10.68
N ARG A 291 -7.09 11.17 10.11
CA ARG A 291 -6.76 9.90 10.80
C ARG A 291 -5.44 9.95 11.56
N ALA A 292 -4.42 10.54 10.99
CA ALA A 292 -3.14 10.74 11.65
C ALA A 292 -2.43 11.93 11.03
N GLU A 293 -1.60 12.58 11.84
CA GLU A 293 -0.77 13.70 11.39
C GLU A 293 0.13 13.27 10.24
N SER A 294 0.15 14.07 9.17
CA SER A 294 0.97 13.84 7.98
C SER A 294 0.67 12.54 7.19
N LEU A 295 -0.44 11.83 7.50
CA LEU A 295 -0.80 10.61 6.76
C LEU A 295 -1.20 10.91 5.31
N GLU A 296 -1.73 12.10 5.02
CA GLU A 296 -2.05 12.59 3.68
C GLU A 296 -0.80 12.75 2.79
N LEU A 297 0.39 12.90 3.37
CA LEU A 297 1.66 12.94 2.62
C LEU A 297 1.99 11.60 1.97
N SER A 298 1.35 10.50 2.41
CA SER A 298 1.45 9.20 1.74
C SER A 298 0.93 9.22 0.29
N ILE A 299 0.18 10.26 -0.11
CA ILE A 299 -0.24 10.50 -1.48
C ILE A 299 0.94 11.14 -2.23
N ASP A 300 1.77 10.29 -2.81
CA ASP A 300 2.93 10.74 -3.59
C ASP A 300 2.47 11.32 -4.93
N MET A 301 2.58 12.64 -5.06
CA MET A 301 2.35 13.36 -6.32
C MET A 301 3.62 13.45 -7.18
N GLY A 302 4.72 12.84 -6.74
CA GLY A 302 6.01 12.88 -7.41
C GLY A 302 6.67 14.25 -7.38
N TRP A 303 7.76 14.39 -8.14
CA TRP A 303 8.56 15.62 -8.17
C TRP A 303 7.76 16.84 -8.65
N PHE A 304 6.73 16.66 -9.46
CA PHE A 304 5.89 17.74 -9.98
C PHE A 304 4.72 18.13 -9.05
N TRP A 305 4.78 17.78 -7.76
CA TRP A 305 3.72 18.04 -6.78
C TRP A 305 3.24 19.51 -6.77
N PHE A 306 4.17 20.44 -6.96
CA PHE A 306 3.90 21.90 -6.97
C PHE A 306 3.06 22.35 -8.18
N ILE A 307 3.05 21.57 -9.27
CA ILE A 307 2.15 21.78 -10.42
C ILE A 307 0.86 20.98 -10.24
N SER A 308 0.98 19.72 -9.82
CA SER A 308 -0.15 18.80 -9.69
C SER A 308 -1.16 19.28 -8.65
N GLN A 309 -0.69 19.81 -7.51
CA GLN A 309 -1.56 20.25 -6.43
C GLN A 309 -2.49 21.41 -6.82
N PRO A 310 -2.03 22.51 -7.44
CA PRO A 310 -2.93 23.54 -7.97
C PRO A 310 -3.89 23.02 -9.03
N MET A 311 -3.44 22.07 -9.88
CA MET A 311 -4.30 21.48 -10.90
C MET A 311 -5.43 20.65 -10.30
N VAL A 312 -5.14 19.84 -9.30
CA VAL A 312 -6.15 19.04 -8.57
C VAL A 312 -7.13 19.99 -7.86
N TRP A 313 -6.63 20.99 -7.14
CA TRP A 313 -7.48 21.99 -6.48
C TRP A 313 -8.44 22.68 -7.46
N PHE A 314 -7.93 23.07 -8.63
CA PHE A 314 -8.76 23.72 -9.64
C PHE A 314 -9.78 22.76 -10.27
N LEU A 315 -9.41 21.50 -10.44
CA LEU A 315 -10.32 20.45 -10.90
C LEU A 315 -11.43 20.18 -9.88
N ASP A 316 -11.10 20.12 -8.58
CA ASP A 316 -12.07 19.98 -7.49
C ASP A 316 -13.05 21.18 -7.46
N LEU A 317 -12.53 22.40 -7.66
CA LEU A 317 -13.36 23.61 -7.75
C LEU A 317 -14.40 23.49 -8.89
N ILE A 318 -13.95 23.09 -10.09
CA ILE A 318 -14.86 22.88 -11.23
C ILE A 318 -15.88 21.78 -10.91
N ASN A 319 -15.43 20.68 -10.31
CA ASN A 319 -16.32 19.57 -9.97
C ASN A 319 -17.38 19.96 -8.93
N GLY A 320 -17.07 20.89 -8.04
CA GLY A 320 -18.04 21.45 -7.09
C GLY A 320 -19.21 22.17 -7.78
N PHE A 321 -19.02 22.72 -8.99
CA PHE A 321 -20.08 23.34 -9.78
C PHE A 321 -20.78 22.37 -10.72
N VAL A 322 -20.03 21.44 -11.30
CA VAL A 322 -20.49 20.56 -12.39
C VAL A 322 -21.07 19.26 -11.88
N ASN A 323 -20.65 18.80 -10.68
CA ASN A 323 -21.01 17.51 -10.06
C ASN A 323 -20.81 16.28 -10.98
N ASN A 324 -19.87 16.37 -11.93
CA ASN A 324 -19.55 15.31 -12.86
C ASN A 324 -18.06 15.35 -13.23
N TRP A 325 -17.31 14.36 -12.80
CA TRP A 325 -15.86 14.29 -13.01
C TRP A 325 -15.45 14.31 -14.50
N ALA A 326 -16.18 13.59 -15.36
CA ALA A 326 -15.88 13.55 -16.78
C ALA A 326 -16.01 14.93 -17.42
N LEU A 327 -17.10 15.63 -17.13
CA LEU A 327 -17.33 16.98 -17.65
C LEU A 327 -16.34 17.99 -17.04
N SER A 328 -16.01 17.84 -15.76
CA SER A 328 -15.00 18.67 -15.08
C SER A 328 -13.63 18.58 -15.75
N ILE A 329 -13.20 17.37 -16.13
CA ILE A 329 -11.94 17.15 -16.85
C ILE A 329 -11.97 17.84 -18.23
N ILE A 330 -13.09 17.75 -18.95
CA ILE A 330 -13.25 18.42 -20.26
C ILE A 330 -13.14 19.94 -20.11
N VAL A 331 -13.88 20.52 -19.16
CA VAL A 331 -13.87 21.96 -18.89
C VAL A 331 -12.47 22.41 -18.45
N PHE A 332 -11.86 21.68 -17.51
CA PHE A 332 -10.49 21.94 -17.05
C PHE A 332 -9.49 21.95 -18.22
N THR A 333 -9.54 20.93 -19.08
CA THR A 333 -8.65 20.81 -20.22
C THR A 333 -8.83 21.96 -21.21
N PHE A 334 -10.07 22.40 -21.43
CA PHE A 334 -10.38 23.55 -22.28
C PHE A 334 -9.79 24.83 -21.71
N ILE A 335 -10.00 25.10 -20.42
CA ILE A 335 -9.46 26.28 -19.74
C ILE A 335 -7.92 26.27 -19.78
N LEU A 336 -7.31 25.13 -19.48
CA LEU A 336 -5.85 24.96 -19.50
C LEU A 336 -5.28 25.25 -20.90
N LYS A 337 -5.94 24.77 -21.97
CA LYS A 337 -5.55 25.08 -23.36
C LYS A 337 -5.67 26.55 -23.69
N LEU A 338 -6.72 27.23 -23.23
CA LEU A 338 -6.87 28.66 -23.42
C LEU A 338 -5.74 29.47 -22.73
N VAL A 339 -5.40 29.10 -21.48
CA VAL A 339 -4.33 29.76 -20.75
C VAL A 339 -2.97 29.52 -21.40
N LEU A 340 -2.71 28.31 -21.90
CA LEU A 340 -1.46 27.98 -22.57
C LEU A 340 -1.39 28.38 -24.04
N PHE A 341 -2.50 28.81 -24.64
CA PHE A 341 -2.57 29.17 -26.04
C PHE A 341 -1.50 30.19 -26.48
N PRO A 342 -1.27 31.34 -25.77
CA PRO A 342 -0.28 32.33 -26.21
C PRO A 342 1.16 31.75 -26.22
N VAL A 343 1.48 30.80 -25.31
CA VAL A 343 2.79 30.14 -25.26
C VAL A 343 2.94 29.18 -26.45
N THR A 344 1.91 28.40 -26.69
CA THR A 344 1.86 27.44 -27.81
C THR A 344 1.91 28.14 -29.15
N ALA A 345 1.17 29.22 -29.32
CA ALA A 345 1.18 30.02 -30.55
C ALA A 345 2.56 30.59 -30.86
N LYS A 346 3.27 31.14 -29.86
CA LYS A 346 4.65 31.64 -30.03
C LYS A 346 5.60 30.52 -30.46
N GLY A 347 5.46 29.30 -29.90
CA GLY A 347 6.24 28.14 -30.28
C GLY A 347 6.06 27.76 -31.76
N PHE A 348 4.81 27.73 -32.24
CA PHE A 348 4.53 27.46 -33.67
C PHE A 348 5.08 28.52 -34.60
N VAL A 349 4.97 29.82 -34.25
CA VAL A 349 5.54 30.93 -35.06
C VAL A 349 7.07 30.82 -35.13
N SER A 350 7.75 30.51 -34.01
CA SER A 350 9.21 30.29 -33.95
C SER A 350 9.65 29.13 -34.83
N MET A 351 8.91 28.01 -34.78
CA MET A 351 9.19 26.86 -35.62
C MET A 351 8.96 27.12 -37.13
N GLY A 352 7.94 27.93 -37.46
CA GLY A 352 7.70 28.39 -38.83
C GLY A 352 8.82 29.29 -39.38
N ASN A 353 9.42 30.13 -38.55
CA ASN A 353 10.54 30.98 -38.90
C ASN A 353 11.86 30.25 -39.12
N MET A 354 12.06 29.11 -38.45
CA MET A 354 13.26 28.25 -38.68
C MET A 354 13.18 27.44 -39.98
N ARG A 355 12.02 27.36 -40.63
CA ARG A 355 11.82 26.66 -41.91
C ARG A 355 12.02 27.55 -43.16
N LYS A 356 12.18 28.83 -42.96
CA LYS A 356 12.54 29.80 -44.00
C LYS A 356 14.08 29.99 -44.02
#